data_3aa32a82b18d677675334f76846fe9e4
#
_entry.id   3aa32a82b18d677675334f76846fe9e4
#
_cell.length_a   1.000
_cell.length_b   1.000
_cell.length_c   1.000
_cell.angle_alpha   90.00
_cell.angle_beta   90.00
_cell.angle_gamma   90.00
#
_symmetry.space_group_name_H-M   'P 1'
#
loop_
_entity.id
_entity.type
_entity.pdbx_description
1 polymer ?
#
loop_
_entity_poly.entity_id
_entity_poly.type
_entity_poly.pdbx_seq_one_letter_code
_entity_poly.pdbx_strand_id
1 'polypeptide(L)'
;MFKSRFLPVLLVIAALVSGCDAPVLDISEPSHHEKTSARRALDSVSIPPPRRIPASEMQKTIERVEGPIRKAAFEVCRELTLPDVRCQNVLASDLQVMATDQDMNAYADYHNNVGFTGGMIHYSGSDEELAAVYAHELAHVMYGHVDKKINNMLMGMIIGGGIGLAAAYNADPYYDDRITYDLMNTGAAIGSVAYSPEMEIESDRTAIYILEKAGYSPDSMRDVIVRLHRHQDGAIGGHPNGVGFLQTHPSNDRRIAHILSSIDDVKSGVPLRLE
;
A
#
# COMPACT_ATOMS: atom_id res chain seq x y z
N MET A 1 34.53 32.82 14.06
CA MET A 1 33.19 33.11 14.69
C MET A 1 32.10 32.71 13.71
N PHE A 2 31.80 31.41 13.63
CA PHE A 2 30.67 30.87 12.84
C PHE A 2 29.47 30.71 13.78
N LYS A 3 28.65 31.73 13.88
CA LYS A 3 27.41 31.66 14.70
C LYS A 3 26.18 31.80 13.82
N SER A 4 25.36 30.73 13.85
CA SER A 4 23.91 30.89 14.01
C SER A 4 23.02 31.29 12.83
N ARG A 5 23.38 31.05 11.55
CA ARG A 5 22.43 31.24 10.44
C ARG A 5 21.74 29.97 9.94
N PHE A 6 22.21 28.80 10.39
CA PHE A 6 21.60 27.50 10.02
C PHE A 6 20.47 27.05 10.94
N LEU A 7 20.37 27.61 12.15
CA LEU A 7 19.34 27.22 13.12
C LEU A 7 17.89 27.46 12.62
N PRO A 8 17.58 28.60 11.94
CA PRO A 8 16.22 28.82 11.44
C PRO A 8 15.86 27.92 10.25
N VAL A 9 16.82 27.53 9.40
CA VAL A 9 16.55 26.63 8.28
C VAL A 9 16.30 25.21 8.76
N LEU A 10 17.05 24.71 9.75
CA LEU A 10 16.81 23.42 10.38
C LEU A 10 15.46 23.35 11.12
N LEU A 11 15.05 24.46 11.78
CA LEU A 11 13.76 24.55 12.46
C LEU A 11 12.59 24.57 11.48
N VAL A 12 12.73 25.21 10.31
CA VAL A 12 11.69 25.20 9.26
C VAL A 12 11.58 23.82 8.62
N ILE A 13 12.71 23.13 8.39
CA ILE A 13 12.69 21.75 7.88
C ILE A 13 12.05 20.79 8.90
N ALA A 14 12.38 20.93 10.19
CA ALA A 14 11.78 20.13 11.25
C ALA A 14 10.25 20.35 11.37
N ALA A 15 9.79 21.59 11.18
CA ALA A 15 8.35 21.92 11.20
C ALA A 15 7.60 21.41 9.98
N LEU A 16 8.26 21.28 8.82
CA LEU A 16 7.66 20.73 7.60
C LEU A 16 7.58 19.20 7.62
N VAL A 17 8.47 18.53 8.37
CA VAL A 17 8.47 17.06 8.52
C VAL A 17 7.43 16.60 9.57
N SER A 18 6.95 17.49 10.45
CA SER A 18 5.91 17.18 11.46
C SER A 18 4.51 16.98 10.87
N GLY A 19 4.33 17.10 9.55
CA GLY A 19 3.10 16.82 8.83
C GLY A 19 2.94 15.37 8.38
N CYS A 20 3.64 14.40 8.99
CA CYS A 20 3.27 13.00 8.86
C CYS A 20 1.88 12.84 9.46
N ASP A 21 0.86 12.73 8.59
CA ASP A 21 -0.49 12.42 9.03
C ASP A 21 -0.45 11.18 9.92
N ALA A 22 -0.93 11.34 11.16
CA ALA A 22 -1.16 10.20 12.04
C ALA A 22 -2.06 9.17 11.31
N PRO A 23 -1.90 7.87 11.58
CA PRO A 23 -2.83 6.89 11.07
C PRO A 23 -4.25 7.25 11.49
N VAL A 24 -5.20 7.01 10.60
CA VAL A 24 -6.62 7.33 10.85
C VAL A 24 -7.26 6.26 11.73
N LEU A 25 -6.69 5.04 11.71
CA LEU A 25 -7.10 3.94 12.59
C LEU A 25 -6.15 3.79 13.77
N ASP A 26 -6.68 3.40 14.93
CA ASP A 26 -5.85 2.98 16.07
C ASP A 26 -5.02 1.74 15.70
N ILE A 27 -3.71 1.92 15.60
CA ILE A 27 -2.74 0.88 15.26
C ILE A 27 -1.86 0.62 16.48
N SER A 28 -2.38 -0.18 17.42
CA SER A 28 -1.61 -0.64 18.57
C SER A 28 -0.42 -1.52 18.14
N GLU A 29 0.69 -1.47 18.87
CA GLU A 29 1.88 -2.26 18.54
C GLU A 29 1.74 -3.69 19.07
N PRO A 30 1.71 -4.73 18.20
CA PRO A 30 1.64 -6.12 18.64
C PRO A 30 2.88 -6.54 19.43
N SER A 31 2.69 -7.37 20.42
CA SER A 31 3.80 -7.95 21.20
C SER A 31 4.71 -8.81 20.32
N HIS A 32 5.93 -9.06 20.77
CA HIS A 32 6.85 -9.97 20.07
C HIS A 32 6.28 -11.39 19.91
N HIS A 33 5.52 -11.85 20.91
CA HIS A 33 4.86 -13.16 20.85
C HIS A 33 3.79 -13.21 19.77
N GLU A 34 2.95 -12.19 19.67
CA GLU A 34 1.91 -12.08 18.60
C GLU A 34 2.53 -12.08 17.22
N LYS A 35 3.57 -11.27 16.99
CA LYS A 35 4.31 -11.24 15.71
C LYS A 35 4.87 -12.61 15.34
N THR A 36 5.52 -13.29 16.29
CA THR A 36 6.11 -14.62 16.04
C THR A 36 5.04 -15.68 15.80
N SER A 37 3.92 -15.62 16.52
CA SER A 37 2.78 -16.53 16.34
C SER A 37 2.10 -16.31 15.00
N ALA A 38 1.91 -15.05 14.59
CA ALA A 38 1.36 -14.68 13.31
C ALA A 38 2.21 -15.22 12.14
N ARG A 39 3.54 -15.09 12.21
CA ARG A 39 4.44 -15.65 11.18
C ARG A 39 4.29 -17.16 11.06
N ARG A 40 4.32 -17.88 12.19
CA ARG A 40 4.13 -19.35 12.18
C ARG A 40 2.75 -19.76 11.63
N ALA A 41 1.71 -18.98 11.93
CA ALA A 41 0.38 -19.24 11.42
C ALA A 41 0.36 -19.15 9.88
N LEU A 42 1.01 -18.14 9.27
CA LEU A 42 1.12 -18.03 7.82
C LEU A 42 1.86 -19.20 7.19
N ASP A 43 2.96 -19.65 7.80
CA ASP A 43 3.77 -20.77 7.29
C ASP A 43 2.97 -22.08 7.21
N SER A 44 1.96 -22.24 8.08
CA SER A 44 1.09 -23.43 8.13
C SER A 44 -0.13 -23.35 7.22
N VAL A 45 -0.47 -22.20 6.64
CA VAL A 45 -1.67 -22.02 5.81
C VAL A 45 -1.55 -22.79 4.50
N SER A 46 -2.59 -23.58 4.18
CA SER A 46 -2.76 -24.18 2.87
C SER A 46 -3.63 -23.27 2.00
N ILE A 47 -3.12 -22.87 0.85
CA ILE A 47 -3.84 -22.08 -0.14
C ILE A 47 -4.06 -22.87 -1.43
N PRO A 48 -5.15 -22.63 -2.17
CA PRO A 48 -5.39 -23.32 -3.45
C PRO A 48 -4.29 -23.01 -4.47
N PRO A 49 -4.05 -23.88 -5.47
CA PRO A 49 -3.09 -23.61 -6.54
C PRO A 49 -3.55 -22.40 -7.38
N PRO A 50 -2.63 -21.71 -8.09
CA PRO A 50 -2.99 -20.67 -9.06
C PRO A 50 -3.93 -21.18 -10.14
N ARG A 51 -4.95 -20.38 -10.48
CA ARG A 51 -5.95 -20.74 -11.52
C ARG A 51 -5.42 -20.67 -12.94
N ARG A 52 -4.34 -19.92 -13.16
CA ARG A 52 -3.70 -19.69 -14.46
C ARG A 52 -4.64 -19.11 -15.51
N ILE A 53 -5.36 -18.05 -15.14
CA ILE A 53 -6.36 -17.38 -15.97
C ILE A 53 -5.69 -16.82 -17.24
N PRO A 54 -6.19 -17.14 -18.45
CA PRO A 54 -5.65 -16.63 -19.69
C PRO A 54 -5.99 -15.14 -19.88
N ALA A 55 -5.16 -14.43 -20.64
CA ALA A 55 -5.31 -12.97 -20.86
C ALA A 55 -6.70 -12.59 -21.40
N SER A 56 -7.29 -13.42 -22.25
CA SER A 56 -8.64 -13.21 -22.81
C SER A 56 -9.78 -13.21 -21.77
N GLU A 57 -9.54 -13.77 -20.57
CA GLU A 57 -10.54 -13.89 -19.51
C GLU A 57 -10.26 -12.97 -18.32
N MET A 58 -9.10 -12.33 -18.27
CA MET A 58 -8.66 -11.55 -17.10
C MET A 58 -9.61 -10.39 -16.78
N GLN A 59 -10.01 -9.61 -17.80
CA GLN A 59 -10.94 -8.50 -17.62
C GLN A 59 -12.25 -8.97 -17.00
N LYS A 60 -12.85 -10.02 -17.57
CA LYS A 60 -14.10 -10.60 -17.09
C LYS A 60 -13.98 -11.21 -15.70
N THR A 61 -12.80 -11.69 -15.34
CA THR A 61 -12.54 -12.27 -14.02
C THR A 61 -12.55 -11.19 -12.95
N ILE A 62 -11.87 -10.07 -13.16
CA ILE A 62 -11.81 -9.01 -12.16
C ILE A 62 -13.13 -8.25 -12.06
N GLU A 63 -13.89 -8.09 -13.16
CA GLU A 63 -15.21 -7.46 -13.17
C GLU A 63 -16.23 -8.15 -12.26
N ARG A 64 -16.07 -9.46 -12.00
CA ARG A 64 -16.96 -10.18 -11.07
C ARG A 64 -16.83 -9.71 -9.63
N VAL A 65 -15.64 -9.26 -9.22
CA VAL A 65 -15.38 -8.80 -7.86
C VAL A 65 -15.53 -7.29 -7.71
N GLU A 66 -15.41 -6.56 -8.81
CA GLU A 66 -15.45 -5.09 -8.84
C GLU A 66 -16.69 -4.50 -8.18
N GLY A 67 -17.87 -4.85 -8.69
CA GLY A 67 -19.13 -4.26 -8.24
C GLY A 67 -19.41 -4.46 -6.75
N PRO A 68 -19.39 -5.70 -6.25
CA PRO A 68 -19.61 -5.99 -4.83
C PRO A 68 -18.60 -5.29 -3.91
N ILE A 69 -17.30 -5.32 -4.25
CA ILE A 69 -16.24 -4.72 -3.44
C ILE A 69 -16.33 -3.19 -3.46
N ARG A 70 -16.53 -2.56 -4.62
CA ARG A 70 -16.67 -1.09 -4.72
C ARG A 70 -17.85 -0.58 -3.91
N LYS A 71 -18.99 -1.27 -3.98
CA LYS A 71 -20.18 -0.93 -3.19
C LYS A 71 -19.88 -1.02 -1.69
N ALA A 72 -19.30 -2.13 -1.24
CA ALA A 72 -18.97 -2.34 0.16
C ALA A 72 -17.93 -1.32 0.66
N ALA A 73 -16.90 -1.02 -0.15
CA ALA A 73 -15.90 -0.01 0.16
C ALA A 73 -16.51 1.39 0.35
N PHE A 74 -17.44 1.78 -0.52
CA PHE A 74 -18.17 3.04 -0.36
C PHE A 74 -19.00 3.06 0.93
N GLU A 75 -19.70 1.98 1.26
CA GLU A 75 -20.48 1.87 2.50
C GLU A 75 -19.57 1.96 3.73
N VAL A 76 -18.44 1.23 3.76
CA VAL A 76 -17.44 1.32 4.85
C VAL A 76 -16.90 2.74 4.99
N CYS A 77 -16.56 3.38 3.87
CA CYS A 77 -16.10 4.77 3.87
C CYS A 77 -17.12 5.72 4.54
N ARG A 78 -18.39 5.54 4.27
CA ARG A 78 -19.49 6.33 4.86
C ARG A 78 -19.69 6.03 6.34
N GLU A 79 -19.58 4.78 6.74
CA GLU A 79 -19.68 4.35 8.14
C GLU A 79 -18.53 4.90 8.99
N LEU A 80 -17.32 4.97 8.43
CA LEU A 80 -16.17 5.60 9.04
C LEU A 80 -16.23 7.14 9.06
N THR A 81 -17.30 7.74 8.49
CA THR A 81 -17.45 9.21 8.41
C THR A 81 -16.24 9.93 7.79
N LEU A 82 -15.57 9.29 6.85
CA LEU A 82 -14.48 9.91 6.10
C LEU A 82 -15.00 11.07 5.23
N PRO A 83 -14.13 12.00 4.79
CA PRO A 83 -14.55 13.11 3.94
C PRO A 83 -15.28 12.62 2.68
N ASP A 84 -16.39 13.25 2.32
CA ASP A 84 -17.25 12.83 1.21
C ASP A 84 -16.46 12.67 -0.11
N VAL A 85 -15.51 13.56 -0.38
CA VAL A 85 -14.63 13.47 -1.56
C VAL A 85 -13.86 12.14 -1.62
N ARG A 86 -13.44 11.58 -0.47
CA ARG A 86 -12.75 10.29 -0.43
C ARG A 86 -13.68 9.15 -0.78
N CYS A 87 -14.90 9.17 -0.27
CA CYS A 87 -15.91 8.17 -0.59
C CYS A 87 -16.36 8.28 -2.06
N GLN A 88 -16.46 9.49 -2.62
CA GLN A 88 -16.73 9.68 -4.05
C GLN A 88 -15.59 9.16 -4.93
N ASN A 89 -14.34 9.33 -4.54
CA ASN A 89 -13.19 8.76 -5.24
C ASN A 89 -13.27 7.23 -5.34
N VAL A 90 -13.73 6.54 -4.28
CA VAL A 90 -13.96 5.08 -4.30
C VAL A 90 -15.00 4.69 -5.36
N LEU A 91 -16.10 5.44 -5.48
CA LEU A 91 -17.13 5.18 -6.50
C LEU A 91 -16.64 5.50 -7.92
N ALA A 92 -15.86 6.57 -8.07
CA ALA A 92 -15.36 7.04 -9.36
C ALA A 92 -14.11 6.28 -9.85
N SER A 93 -13.52 5.43 -9.02
CA SER A 93 -12.33 4.65 -9.35
C SER A 93 -12.57 3.75 -10.56
N ASP A 94 -11.81 3.92 -11.62
CA ASP A 94 -11.81 3.00 -12.76
C ASP A 94 -10.92 1.79 -12.48
N LEU A 95 -11.35 0.62 -12.99
CA LEU A 95 -10.58 -0.61 -12.90
C LEU A 95 -9.86 -0.88 -14.21
N GLN A 96 -8.54 -1.02 -14.15
CA GLN A 96 -7.67 -1.22 -15.31
C GLN A 96 -6.98 -2.58 -15.24
N VAL A 97 -6.89 -3.27 -16.36
CA VAL A 97 -6.21 -4.56 -16.48
C VAL A 97 -5.07 -4.48 -17.50
N MET A 98 -3.85 -4.71 -17.02
CA MET A 98 -2.65 -4.81 -17.86
C MET A 98 -2.33 -6.28 -18.13
N ALA A 99 -3.11 -6.90 -19.01
CA ALA A 99 -3.10 -8.34 -19.25
C ALA A 99 -1.74 -8.89 -19.74
N THR A 100 -0.89 -8.06 -20.34
CA THR A 100 0.44 -8.42 -20.84
C THR A 100 1.54 -8.33 -19.78
N ASP A 101 1.28 -7.64 -18.65
CA ASP A 101 2.22 -7.53 -17.54
C ASP A 101 2.19 -8.83 -16.72
N GLN A 102 3.34 -9.49 -16.62
CA GLN A 102 3.50 -10.79 -15.95
C GLN A 102 3.89 -10.67 -14.48
N ASP A 103 4.20 -9.48 -14.00
CA ASP A 103 4.50 -9.25 -12.60
C ASP A 103 3.23 -9.44 -11.75
N MET A 104 3.39 -9.99 -10.56
CA MET A 104 2.27 -10.16 -9.64
C MET A 104 2.06 -8.88 -8.84
N ASN A 105 1.33 -7.91 -9.43
CA ASN A 105 1.15 -6.58 -8.86
C ASN A 105 -0.28 -6.03 -9.06
N ALA A 106 -0.67 -5.14 -8.17
CA ALA A 106 -1.82 -4.25 -8.28
C ALA A 106 -1.45 -2.90 -7.64
N TYR A 107 -2.15 -1.83 -7.97
CA TYR A 107 -1.86 -0.50 -7.45
C TYR A 107 -3.05 0.44 -7.57
N ALA A 108 -3.11 1.44 -6.67
CA ALA A 108 -3.90 2.63 -6.86
C ALA A 108 -3.03 3.72 -7.51
N ASP A 109 -3.56 4.43 -8.52
CA ASP A 109 -2.87 5.53 -9.19
C ASP A 109 -3.26 6.92 -8.64
N TYR A 110 -2.60 7.97 -9.14
CA TYR A 110 -2.84 9.36 -8.72
C TYR A 110 -4.17 9.94 -9.20
N HIS A 111 -4.88 9.25 -10.08
CA HIS A 111 -6.26 9.55 -10.47
C HIS A 111 -7.30 8.78 -9.63
N ASN A 112 -6.84 8.04 -8.62
CA ASN A 112 -7.64 7.13 -7.81
C ASN A 112 -8.20 5.92 -8.57
N ASN A 113 -7.62 5.54 -9.71
CA ASN A 113 -7.95 4.29 -10.39
C ASN A 113 -7.18 3.12 -9.77
N VAL A 114 -7.70 1.92 -9.92
CA VAL A 114 -7.04 0.69 -9.49
C VAL A 114 -6.60 -0.12 -10.69
N GLY A 115 -5.32 -0.48 -10.72
CA GLY A 115 -4.73 -1.29 -11.77
C GLY A 115 -4.40 -2.70 -11.29
N PHE A 116 -4.69 -3.70 -12.12
CA PHE A 116 -4.25 -5.08 -11.93
C PHE A 116 -3.36 -5.53 -13.07
N THR A 117 -2.22 -6.10 -12.75
CA THR A 117 -1.38 -6.77 -13.75
C THR A 117 -1.95 -8.13 -14.12
N GLY A 118 -1.63 -8.60 -15.32
CA GLY A 118 -1.96 -9.94 -15.77
C GLY A 118 -1.42 -11.01 -14.83
N GLY A 119 -0.21 -10.82 -14.30
CA GLY A 119 0.40 -11.72 -13.33
C GLY A 119 -0.42 -11.87 -12.05
N MET A 120 -0.94 -10.76 -11.49
CA MET A 120 -1.79 -10.82 -10.29
C MET A 120 -3.04 -11.67 -10.55
N ILE A 121 -3.71 -11.47 -11.68
CA ILE A 121 -4.93 -12.20 -12.02
C ILE A 121 -4.61 -13.66 -12.36
N HIS A 122 -3.55 -13.90 -13.14
CA HIS A 122 -3.13 -15.23 -13.60
C HIS A 122 -2.77 -16.16 -12.43
N TYR A 123 -2.05 -15.65 -11.44
CA TYR A 123 -1.57 -16.44 -10.31
C TYR A 123 -2.51 -16.44 -9.09
N SER A 124 -3.64 -15.72 -9.13
CA SER A 124 -4.64 -15.79 -8.06
C SER A 124 -5.24 -17.20 -7.94
N GLY A 125 -5.56 -17.63 -6.74
CA GLY A 125 -6.21 -18.92 -6.47
C GLY A 125 -7.73 -18.86 -6.55
N SER A 126 -8.32 -17.67 -6.30
CA SER A 126 -9.78 -17.50 -6.24
C SER A 126 -10.18 -16.07 -6.59
N ASP A 127 -11.48 -15.86 -6.80
CA ASP A 127 -12.05 -14.51 -6.90
C ASP A 127 -11.97 -13.78 -5.55
N GLU A 128 -12.01 -14.50 -4.43
CA GLU A 128 -11.86 -13.93 -3.10
C GLU A 128 -10.47 -13.32 -2.87
N GLU A 129 -9.39 -13.95 -3.37
CA GLU A 129 -8.07 -13.35 -3.31
C GLU A 129 -7.97 -12.07 -4.15
N LEU A 130 -8.59 -12.03 -5.34
CA LEU A 130 -8.67 -10.82 -6.15
C LEU A 130 -9.51 -9.74 -5.48
N ALA A 131 -10.61 -10.14 -4.82
CA ALA A 131 -11.44 -9.24 -4.03
C ALA A 131 -10.65 -8.62 -2.87
N ALA A 132 -9.80 -9.41 -2.20
CA ALA A 132 -8.94 -8.92 -1.10
C ALA A 132 -7.94 -7.86 -1.59
N VAL A 133 -7.26 -8.12 -2.72
CA VAL A 133 -6.36 -7.14 -3.33
C VAL A 133 -7.11 -5.88 -3.76
N TYR A 134 -8.27 -6.03 -4.41
CA TYR A 134 -9.05 -4.87 -4.86
C TYR A 134 -9.56 -4.02 -3.67
N ALA A 135 -10.02 -4.68 -2.60
CA ALA A 135 -10.43 -3.99 -1.38
C ALA A 135 -9.26 -3.22 -0.73
N HIS A 136 -8.06 -3.79 -0.74
CA HIS A 136 -6.84 -3.16 -0.24
C HIS A 136 -6.49 -1.90 -1.05
N GLU A 137 -6.52 -1.97 -2.38
CA GLU A 137 -6.25 -0.81 -3.24
C GLU A 137 -7.31 0.29 -3.08
N LEU A 138 -8.60 -0.08 -2.96
CA LEU A 138 -9.65 0.89 -2.67
C LEU A 138 -9.51 1.52 -1.29
N ALA A 139 -8.96 0.83 -0.30
CA ALA A 139 -8.64 1.42 0.99
C ALA A 139 -7.51 2.46 0.86
N HIS A 140 -6.49 2.23 0.04
CA HIS A 140 -5.49 3.25 -0.28
C HIS A 140 -6.13 4.50 -0.92
N VAL A 141 -7.09 4.34 -1.84
CA VAL A 141 -7.87 5.46 -2.41
C VAL A 141 -8.68 6.17 -1.31
N MET A 142 -9.38 5.40 -0.47
CA MET A 142 -10.24 5.89 0.60
C MET A 142 -9.49 6.79 1.60
N TYR A 143 -8.28 6.40 2.01
CA TYR A 143 -7.45 7.17 2.94
C TYR A 143 -6.54 8.20 2.25
N GLY A 144 -6.55 8.26 0.91
CA GLY A 144 -5.71 9.16 0.12
C GLY A 144 -4.22 8.88 0.28
N HIS A 145 -3.86 7.62 0.44
CA HIS A 145 -2.46 7.22 0.61
C HIS A 145 -1.60 7.55 -0.61
N VAL A 146 -2.18 7.55 -1.81
CA VAL A 146 -1.48 7.95 -3.04
C VAL A 146 -1.08 9.43 -2.98
N ASP A 147 -1.98 10.32 -2.52
CA ASP A 147 -1.68 11.74 -2.36
C ASP A 147 -0.57 11.95 -1.32
N LYS A 148 -0.64 11.22 -0.18
CA LYS A 148 0.40 11.25 0.86
C LYS A 148 1.75 10.80 0.32
N LYS A 149 1.77 9.74 -0.48
CA LYS A 149 2.98 9.21 -1.13
C LYS A 149 3.60 10.23 -2.09
N ILE A 150 2.78 10.90 -2.92
CA ILE A 150 3.24 11.95 -3.83
C ILE A 150 3.80 13.14 -3.01
N ASN A 151 3.12 13.56 -1.97
CA ASN A 151 3.59 14.63 -1.09
C ASN A 151 4.94 14.26 -0.44
N ASN A 152 5.10 13.03 0.04
CA ASN A 152 6.36 12.53 0.60
C ASN A 152 7.50 12.54 -0.44
N MET A 153 7.19 12.14 -1.69
CA MET A 153 8.13 12.23 -2.80
C MET A 153 8.56 13.67 -3.06
N LEU A 154 7.62 14.61 -3.16
CA LEU A 154 7.89 16.03 -3.38
C LEU A 154 8.70 16.62 -2.22
N MET A 155 8.38 16.28 -0.98
CA MET A 155 9.16 16.69 0.19
C MET A 155 10.57 16.12 0.17
N GLY A 156 10.72 14.85 -0.21
CA GLY A 156 12.03 14.22 -0.41
C GLY A 156 12.88 14.96 -1.47
N MET A 157 12.26 15.36 -2.58
CA MET A 157 12.92 16.17 -3.61
C MET A 157 13.36 17.54 -3.07
N ILE A 158 12.50 18.22 -2.32
CA ILE A 158 12.80 19.54 -1.73
C ILE A 158 13.96 19.41 -0.73
N ILE A 159 13.92 18.40 0.15
CA ILE A 159 14.97 18.17 1.14
C ILE A 159 16.28 17.78 0.44
N GLY A 160 16.24 16.84 -0.50
CA GLY A 160 17.41 16.41 -1.27
C GLY A 160 18.01 17.56 -2.08
N GLY A 161 17.17 18.34 -2.78
CA GLY A 161 17.59 19.54 -3.52
C GLY A 161 18.16 20.62 -2.59
N GLY A 162 17.55 20.84 -1.43
CA GLY A 162 18.04 21.77 -0.42
C GLY A 162 19.42 21.39 0.14
N ILE A 163 19.64 20.09 0.40
CA ILE A 163 20.95 19.56 0.81
C ILE A 163 21.97 19.75 -0.32
N GLY A 164 21.58 19.46 -1.57
CA GLY A 164 22.43 19.66 -2.74
C GLY A 164 22.84 21.10 -2.92
N LEU A 165 21.92 22.06 -2.82
CA LEU A 165 22.20 23.49 -2.89
C LEU A 165 23.09 23.97 -1.74
N ALA A 166 22.89 23.46 -0.51
CA ALA A 166 23.75 23.78 0.62
C ALA A 166 25.17 23.23 0.45
N ALA A 167 25.29 22.03 -0.10
CA ALA A 167 26.59 21.46 -0.46
C ALA A 167 27.28 22.26 -1.56
N ALA A 168 26.51 22.68 -2.57
CA ALA A 168 26.97 23.57 -3.65
C ALA A 168 27.51 24.88 -3.14
N TYR A 169 26.79 25.53 -2.25
CA TYR A 169 27.17 26.83 -1.69
C TYR A 169 28.49 26.76 -0.90
N ASN A 170 28.84 25.61 -0.35
CA ASN A 170 30.05 25.40 0.45
C ASN A 170 31.20 24.74 -0.34
N ALA A 171 30.95 24.31 -1.58
CA ALA A 171 31.96 23.69 -2.44
C ALA A 171 32.62 24.72 -3.36
N ASP A 172 33.77 24.36 -3.90
CA ASP A 172 34.59 25.11 -4.83
C ASP A 172 33.78 25.66 -6.04
N PRO A 173 34.15 26.81 -6.68
CA PRO A 173 33.50 27.42 -7.84
C PRO A 173 33.29 26.53 -9.09
N TYR A 174 33.79 25.32 -9.09
CA TYR A 174 33.53 24.28 -10.11
C TYR A 174 32.42 23.30 -9.73
N TYR A 175 31.46 23.71 -8.92
CA TYR A 175 30.30 22.87 -8.52
C TYR A 175 29.56 22.33 -9.74
N ASP A 176 29.39 21.01 -9.76
CA ASP A 176 28.59 20.29 -10.77
C ASP A 176 27.13 20.19 -10.31
N ASP A 177 26.21 20.81 -11.03
CA ASP A 177 24.75 20.76 -10.79
C ASP A 177 24.20 19.33 -10.68
N ARG A 178 24.95 18.33 -11.18
CA ARG A 178 24.59 16.91 -11.08
C ARG A 178 24.40 16.44 -9.64
N ILE A 179 25.22 16.92 -8.70
CA ILE A 179 25.10 16.50 -7.29
C ILE A 179 23.75 16.95 -6.71
N THR A 180 23.31 18.17 -7.00
CA THR A 180 21.99 18.66 -6.57
C THR A 180 20.88 17.84 -7.19
N TYR A 181 20.99 17.54 -8.48
CA TYR A 181 20.03 16.74 -9.23
C TYR A 181 19.96 15.30 -8.71
N ASP A 182 21.10 14.67 -8.44
CA ASP A 182 21.19 13.31 -7.90
C ASP A 182 20.62 13.22 -6.47
N LEU A 183 20.90 14.23 -5.62
CA LEU A 183 20.33 14.27 -4.27
C LEU A 183 18.82 14.53 -4.28
N MET A 184 18.34 15.37 -5.20
CA MET A 184 16.91 15.61 -5.39
C MET A 184 16.19 14.33 -5.87
N ASN A 185 16.75 13.63 -6.86
CA ASN A 185 16.21 12.37 -7.37
C ASN A 185 16.27 11.25 -6.32
N THR A 186 17.37 11.18 -5.55
CA THR A 186 17.49 10.22 -4.44
C THR A 186 16.43 10.49 -3.36
N GLY A 187 16.21 11.77 -2.99
CA GLY A 187 15.16 12.16 -2.06
C GLY A 187 13.76 11.80 -2.58
N ALA A 188 13.50 12.05 -3.87
CA ALA A 188 12.26 11.64 -4.52
C ALA A 188 12.06 10.12 -4.50
N ALA A 189 13.11 9.36 -4.82
CA ALA A 189 13.08 7.90 -4.82
C ALA A 189 12.76 7.35 -3.42
N ILE A 190 13.41 7.86 -2.36
CA ILE A 190 13.14 7.47 -0.98
C ILE A 190 11.67 7.73 -0.60
N GLY A 191 11.10 8.86 -1.02
CA GLY A 191 9.70 9.22 -0.74
C GLY A 191 8.65 8.47 -1.57
N SER A 192 9.04 7.79 -2.68
CA SER A 192 8.09 7.25 -3.66
C SER A 192 7.98 5.72 -3.68
N VAL A 193 8.92 4.97 -3.11
CA VAL A 193 9.09 3.53 -3.41
C VAL A 193 7.98 2.67 -2.80
N ALA A 194 7.57 2.93 -1.56
CA ALA A 194 6.59 2.09 -0.88
C ALA A 194 5.64 2.91 -0.02
N TYR A 195 4.50 2.33 0.32
CA TYR A 195 3.64 2.85 1.37
C TYR A 195 4.28 2.64 2.75
N SER A 196 3.94 3.49 3.73
CA SER A 196 4.41 3.29 5.10
C SER A 196 3.74 2.06 5.74
N PRO A 197 4.37 1.43 6.74
CA PRO A 197 3.76 0.31 7.43
C PRO A 197 2.37 0.62 8.02
N GLU A 198 2.15 1.84 8.47
CA GLU A 198 0.88 2.29 9.01
C GLU A 198 -0.19 2.36 7.91
N MET A 199 0.13 2.94 6.74
CA MET A 199 -0.76 2.97 5.57
C MET A 199 -1.16 1.55 5.13
N GLU A 200 -0.22 0.62 5.16
CA GLU A 200 -0.48 -0.78 4.81
C GLU A 200 -1.43 -1.46 5.82
N ILE A 201 -1.22 -1.23 7.12
CA ILE A 201 -2.08 -1.78 8.17
C ILE A 201 -3.48 -1.18 8.10
N GLU A 202 -3.61 0.13 7.87
CA GLU A 202 -4.91 0.79 7.64
C GLU A 202 -5.65 0.17 6.47
N SER A 203 -4.94 -0.04 5.35
CA SER A 203 -5.54 -0.60 4.14
C SER A 203 -5.94 -2.07 4.33
N ASP A 204 -5.09 -2.89 4.94
CA ASP A 204 -5.40 -4.30 5.23
C ASP A 204 -6.62 -4.45 6.15
N ARG A 205 -6.63 -3.71 7.28
CA ARG A 205 -7.75 -3.76 8.22
C ARG A 205 -9.05 -3.36 7.55
N THR A 206 -9.03 -2.23 6.83
CA THR A 206 -10.23 -1.75 6.12
C THR A 206 -10.68 -2.73 5.04
N ALA A 207 -9.75 -3.30 4.28
CA ALA A 207 -10.05 -4.30 3.25
C ALA A 207 -10.75 -5.55 3.84
N ILE A 208 -10.33 -6.01 5.02
CA ILE A 208 -10.95 -7.15 5.72
C ILE A 208 -12.44 -6.86 6.05
N TYR A 209 -12.76 -5.63 6.50
CA TYR A 209 -14.15 -5.22 6.73
C TYR A 209 -14.94 -5.01 5.43
N ILE A 210 -14.28 -4.55 4.37
CA ILE A 210 -14.90 -4.46 3.02
C ILE A 210 -15.25 -5.85 2.51
N LEU A 211 -14.35 -6.84 2.66
CA LEU A 211 -14.59 -8.23 2.27
C LEU A 211 -15.82 -8.79 2.96
N GLU A 212 -15.89 -8.71 4.28
CA GLU A 212 -17.04 -9.18 5.07
C GLU A 212 -18.34 -8.52 4.60
N LYS A 213 -18.34 -7.20 4.44
CA LYS A 213 -19.52 -6.45 3.99
C LYS A 213 -19.94 -6.82 2.56
N ALA A 214 -18.99 -7.18 1.70
CA ALA A 214 -19.26 -7.63 0.33
C ALA A 214 -19.67 -9.11 0.24
N GLY A 215 -19.65 -9.85 1.36
CA GLY A 215 -19.98 -11.27 1.41
C GLY A 215 -18.84 -12.21 1.02
N TYR A 216 -17.60 -11.70 0.98
CA TYR A 216 -16.39 -12.51 0.80
C TYR A 216 -15.80 -12.91 2.15
N SER A 217 -14.99 -13.97 2.16
CA SER A 217 -14.30 -14.40 3.38
C SER A 217 -13.24 -13.40 3.80
N PRO A 218 -13.24 -12.92 5.06
CA PRO A 218 -12.13 -12.11 5.61
C PRO A 218 -10.77 -12.83 5.55
N ASP A 219 -10.75 -14.17 5.59
CA ASP A 219 -9.53 -14.99 5.51
C ASP A 219 -8.81 -14.84 4.17
N SER A 220 -9.48 -14.39 3.11
CA SER A 220 -8.87 -14.20 1.80
C SER A 220 -7.75 -13.15 1.81
N MET A 221 -7.75 -12.20 2.74
CA MET A 221 -6.63 -11.29 2.95
C MET A 221 -5.37 -12.04 3.43
N ARG A 222 -5.51 -12.97 4.36
CA ARG A 222 -4.41 -13.86 4.79
C ARG A 222 -3.92 -14.71 3.62
N ASP A 223 -4.84 -15.30 2.88
CA ASP A 223 -4.50 -16.25 1.80
C ASP A 223 -3.73 -15.55 0.66
N VAL A 224 -4.10 -14.32 0.30
CA VAL A 224 -3.36 -13.54 -0.70
C VAL A 224 -1.97 -13.15 -0.22
N ILE A 225 -1.81 -12.76 1.05
CA ILE A 225 -0.48 -12.46 1.61
C ILE A 225 0.43 -13.70 1.58
N VAL A 226 -0.10 -14.88 1.93
CA VAL A 226 0.64 -16.15 1.82
C VAL A 226 1.06 -16.42 0.37
N ARG A 227 0.17 -16.17 -0.58
CA ARG A 227 0.46 -16.35 -2.02
C ARG A 227 1.58 -15.41 -2.49
N LEU A 228 1.49 -14.12 -2.12
CA LEU A 228 2.47 -13.11 -2.48
C LEU A 228 3.87 -13.45 -1.94
N HIS A 229 3.96 -13.90 -0.68
CA HIS A 229 5.22 -14.36 -0.11
C HIS A 229 5.79 -15.57 -0.87
N ARG A 230 4.97 -16.60 -1.13
CA ARG A 230 5.41 -17.79 -1.90
C ARG A 230 5.82 -17.47 -3.33
N HIS A 231 5.18 -16.46 -3.94
CA HIS A 231 5.58 -15.98 -5.25
C HIS A 231 6.95 -15.29 -5.20
N GLN A 232 7.17 -14.42 -4.21
CA GLN A 232 8.46 -13.74 -4.01
C GLN A 232 9.60 -14.73 -3.73
N ASP A 233 9.32 -15.79 -2.98
CA ASP A 233 10.29 -16.86 -2.68
C ASP A 233 10.53 -17.82 -3.87
N GLY A 234 9.89 -17.57 -5.03
CA GLY A 234 10.04 -18.39 -6.23
C GLY A 234 9.28 -19.73 -6.21
N ALA A 235 8.48 -19.99 -5.19
CA ALA A 235 7.68 -21.22 -5.08
C ALA A 235 6.47 -21.22 -6.03
N ILE A 236 6.02 -20.05 -6.48
CA ILE A 236 4.98 -19.85 -7.48
C ILE A 236 5.62 -19.05 -8.60
N GLY A 237 5.69 -19.60 -9.83
CA GLY A 237 6.41 -19.01 -10.95
C GLY A 237 6.16 -17.49 -11.11
N GLY A 238 7.20 -16.74 -11.35
CA GLY A 238 7.21 -15.29 -11.55
C GLY A 238 8.56 -14.84 -12.09
N HIS A 239 8.64 -13.62 -12.60
CA HIS A 239 9.90 -13.00 -13.02
C HIS A 239 10.60 -12.37 -11.81
N PRO A 240 11.80 -12.82 -11.41
CA PRO A 240 12.50 -12.29 -10.22
C PRO A 240 12.96 -10.83 -10.35
N ASN A 241 12.78 -10.20 -11.50
CA ASN A 241 13.28 -8.85 -11.81
C ASN A 241 12.14 -7.80 -11.95
N GLY A 242 10.88 -8.18 -11.76
CA GLY A 242 9.75 -7.25 -11.85
C GLY A 242 9.44 -6.54 -10.54
N VAL A 243 8.68 -5.43 -10.60
CA VAL A 243 8.19 -4.73 -9.42
C VAL A 243 6.95 -5.45 -8.92
N GLY A 244 7.16 -6.43 -8.04
CA GLY A 244 6.05 -7.17 -7.43
C GLY A 244 5.31 -6.39 -6.35
N PHE A 245 4.11 -6.85 -6.00
CA PHE A 245 3.24 -6.23 -5.00
C PHE A 245 3.96 -5.95 -3.66
N LEU A 246 4.72 -6.90 -3.12
CA LEU A 246 5.43 -6.72 -1.86
C LEU A 246 6.58 -5.70 -1.90
N GLN A 247 6.97 -5.20 -3.07
CA GLN A 247 7.95 -4.12 -3.19
C GLN A 247 7.30 -2.74 -2.99
N THR A 248 6.06 -2.58 -3.43
CA THR A 248 5.27 -1.35 -3.23
C THR A 248 4.43 -1.39 -1.95
N HIS A 249 4.10 -2.59 -1.47
CA HIS A 249 3.30 -2.90 -0.27
C HIS A 249 4.09 -3.83 0.67
N PRO A 250 5.14 -3.34 1.36
CA PRO A 250 6.02 -4.18 2.15
C PRO A 250 5.28 -4.93 3.26
N SER A 251 5.57 -6.22 3.38
CA SER A 251 5.02 -7.05 4.45
C SER A 251 6.07 -7.35 5.51
N ASN A 252 5.66 -7.30 6.76
CA ASN A 252 6.47 -7.66 7.92
C ASN A 252 5.60 -8.34 8.98
N ASP A 253 6.24 -8.90 10.03
CA ASP A 253 5.54 -9.64 11.07
C ASP A 253 4.50 -8.79 11.84
N ARG A 254 4.73 -7.47 11.95
CA ARG A 254 3.76 -6.54 12.53
C ARG A 254 2.49 -6.45 11.68
N ARG A 255 2.64 -6.24 10.36
CA ARG A 255 1.52 -6.19 9.41
C ARG A 255 0.73 -7.50 9.42
N ILE A 256 1.43 -8.64 9.40
CA ILE A 256 0.81 -9.97 9.48
C ILE A 256 -0.01 -10.15 10.76
N ALA A 257 0.52 -9.73 11.92
CA ALA A 257 -0.19 -9.81 13.20
C ALA A 257 -1.49 -8.98 13.15
N HIS A 258 -1.44 -7.77 12.57
CA HIS A 258 -2.65 -6.94 12.40
C HIS A 258 -3.68 -7.57 11.45
N ILE A 259 -3.26 -8.20 10.36
CA ILE A 259 -4.18 -8.92 9.44
C ILE A 259 -4.92 -10.00 10.21
N LEU A 260 -4.20 -10.86 10.95
CA LEU A 260 -4.84 -11.95 11.69
C LEU A 260 -5.76 -11.44 12.81
N SER A 261 -5.32 -10.43 13.57
CA SER A 261 -6.17 -9.79 14.58
C SER A 261 -7.44 -9.17 13.98
N SER A 262 -7.33 -8.49 12.83
CA SER A 262 -8.48 -7.88 12.18
C SER A 262 -9.48 -8.89 11.62
N ILE A 263 -8.99 -10.05 11.16
CA ILE A 263 -9.84 -11.18 10.77
C ILE A 263 -10.63 -11.70 11.98
N ASP A 264 -9.98 -11.84 13.13
CA ASP A 264 -10.62 -12.27 14.37
C ASP A 264 -11.62 -11.22 14.87
N ASP A 265 -11.29 -9.93 14.79
CA ASP A 265 -12.17 -8.81 15.14
C ASP A 265 -13.47 -8.85 14.32
N VAL A 266 -13.37 -8.95 13.00
CA VAL A 266 -14.52 -9.03 12.09
C VAL A 266 -15.38 -10.24 12.41
N LYS A 267 -14.79 -11.43 12.56
CA LYS A 267 -15.51 -12.67 12.89
C LYS A 267 -16.19 -12.59 14.26
N SER A 268 -15.66 -11.79 15.16
CA SER A 268 -16.23 -11.53 16.49
C SER A 268 -17.23 -10.37 16.52
N GLY A 269 -17.49 -9.73 15.40
CA GLY A 269 -18.41 -8.60 15.26
C GLY A 269 -17.90 -7.29 15.88
N VAL A 270 -16.57 -7.15 16.07
CA VAL A 270 -15.94 -5.90 16.51
C VAL A 270 -15.99 -4.90 15.35
N PRO A 271 -16.57 -3.70 15.53
CA PRO A 271 -16.66 -2.72 14.45
C PRO A 271 -15.32 -2.05 14.15
N LEU A 272 -15.07 -1.73 12.88
CA LEU A 272 -13.98 -0.85 12.48
C LEU A 272 -14.24 0.57 13.01
N ARG A 273 -13.25 1.17 13.66
CA ARG A 273 -13.36 2.53 14.22
C ARG A 273 -12.13 3.35 13.87
N LEU A 274 -12.37 4.65 13.65
CA LEU A 274 -11.32 5.66 13.63
C LEU A 274 -10.94 6.03 15.08
N GLU A 275 -9.72 6.55 15.26
CA GLU A 275 -9.30 7.18 16.52
C GLU A 275 -10.11 8.44 16.85
#